data_59d95bc93fe0edc93d6e226872ef8e16
#
_entry.id   59d95bc93fe0edc93d6e226872ef8e16
#
_cell.length_a   1.000
_cell.length_b   1.000
_cell.length_c   1.000
_cell.angle_alpha   90.00
_cell.angle_beta   90.00
_cell.angle_gamma   90.00
#
_symmetry.space_group_name_H-M   'P 1'
#
loop_
_entity.id
_entity.type
_entity.pdbx_description
1 polymer ?
#
loop_
_entity_poly.entity_id
_entity_poly.type
_entity_poly.pdbx_seq_one_letter_code
_entity_poly.pdbx_strand_id
1 'polypeptide(L)'
;GVKQAVWKREMDRRPDIRIKYASKYDESSNYWKNSIGTNKAIKHLKVLEKKRAAEAALRDWIQSHPEEREKLIRLFSSLELSYSNRRETNRALAYFGESFINGPELVQFALEILNFDFEAEEKLVITRMKKLLEKYDNLDLSIDKEVFAAMLKEYQLKVDKKYLPAMYEKIDTLYNGNIQAYVDSLYATSNITSPKGLKRFLERDTTYNLIEDPAVSLSLDLIVKYYEMNQSISEASEQIEQGERLFNAAMRRMYADRNFYPDANSTMRLSFGT
;
A
#
# COMPACT_ATOMS: atom_id res chain seq x y z
N GLY A 1 -4.73 6.01 -13.05
CA GLY A 1 -5.52 6.43 -11.92
C GLY A 1 -5.53 7.92 -11.63
N VAL A 2 -5.98 8.29 -10.44
CA VAL A 2 -6.20 9.68 -10.04
C VAL A 2 -4.93 10.53 -10.16
N LYS A 3 -3.83 10.11 -9.52
CA LYS A 3 -2.55 10.83 -9.59
C LYS A 3 -2.00 10.99 -11.00
N GLN A 4 -2.17 9.97 -11.85
CA GLN A 4 -1.74 10.04 -13.26
C GLN A 4 -2.51 11.09 -14.06
N ALA A 5 -3.79 11.32 -13.74
CA ALA A 5 -4.58 12.36 -14.41
C ALA A 5 -4.04 13.76 -14.07
N VAL A 6 -3.67 14.00 -12.80
CA VAL A 6 -3.03 15.25 -12.37
C VAL A 6 -1.66 15.41 -13.06
N TRP A 7 -0.79 14.41 -12.96
CA TRP A 7 0.54 14.46 -13.56
C TRP A 7 0.50 14.70 -15.06
N LYS A 8 -0.38 13.95 -15.77
CA LYS A 8 -0.51 14.11 -17.24
C LYS A 8 -0.93 15.52 -17.61
N ARG A 9 -1.91 16.07 -16.94
CA ARG A 9 -2.38 17.45 -17.20
C ARG A 9 -1.25 18.46 -17.03
N GLU A 10 -0.46 18.34 -15.94
CA GLU A 10 0.62 19.29 -15.66
C GLU A 10 1.83 19.11 -16.61
N MET A 11 2.16 17.85 -16.95
CA MET A 11 3.19 17.57 -17.97
C MET A 11 2.81 18.10 -19.37
N ASP A 12 1.53 18.10 -19.72
CA ASP A 12 1.05 18.64 -21.01
C ASP A 12 1.13 20.17 -21.06
N ARG A 13 1.11 20.84 -19.88
CA ARG A 13 1.17 22.30 -19.75
C ARG A 13 2.58 22.86 -19.57
N ARG A 14 3.48 22.10 -18.91
CA ARG A 14 4.77 22.57 -18.42
C ARG A 14 5.89 21.60 -18.82
N PRO A 15 6.77 22.01 -19.77
CA PRO A 15 7.89 21.14 -20.21
C PRO A 15 8.87 20.76 -19.09
N ASP A 16 9.13 21.66 -18.13
CA ASP A 16 9.96 21.39 -16.95
C ASP A 16 9.39 20.27 -16.08
N ILE A 17 8.07 20.27 -15.88
CA ILE A 17 7.35 19.22 -15.18
C ILE A 17 7.41 17.90 -15.92
N ARG A 18 7.31 17.93 -17.25
CA ARG A 18 7.42 16.72 -18.06
C ARG A 18 8.75 16.01 -17.83
N ILE A 19 9.85 16.74 -17.70
CA ILE A 19 11.17 16.17 -17.41
C ILE A 19 11.16 15.49 -16.02
N LYS A 20 10.61 16.15 -15.00
CA LYS A 20 10.56 15.63 -13.62
C LYS A 20 9.63 14.43 -13.45
N TYR A 21 8.47 14.43 -14.11
CA TYR A 21 7.39 13.48 -13.82
C TYR A 21 7.22 12.37 -14.86
N ALA A 22 7.87 12.42 -16.03
CA ALA A 22 7.74 11.39 -17.06
C ALA A 22 8.08 10.00 -16.53
N SER A 23 9.20 9.83 -15.83
CA SER A 23 9.61 8.55 -15.27
C SER A 23 8.61 8.04 -14.19
N LYS A 24 8.16 8.92 -13.30
CA LYS A 24 7.16 8.59 -12.26
C LYS A 24 5.82 8.17 -12.90
N TYR A 25 5.42 8.87 -13.97
CA TYR A 25 4.22 8.55 -14.73
C TYR A 25 4.31 7.18 -15.42
N ASP A 26 5.44 6.91 -16.06
CA ASP A 26 5.68 5.66 -16.78
C ASP A 26 5.75 4.47 -15.83
N GLU A 27 6.41 4.61 -14.69
CA GLU A 27 6.44 3.60 -13.64
C GLU A 27 5.02 3.28 -13.15
N SER A 28 4.27 4.29 -12.76
CA SER A 28 2.87 4.12 -12.34
C SER A 28 2.00 3.50 -13.43
N SER A 29 2.23 3.85 -14.70
CA SER A 29 1.51 3.30 -15.85
C SER A 29 1.84 1.83 -16.09
N ASN A 30 3.09 1.43 -15.86
CA ASN A 30 3.51 0.04 -15.97
C ASN A 30 2.84 -0.84 -14.90
N TYR A 31 2.77 -0.39 -13.64
CA TYR A 31 2.01 -1.09 -12.60
C TYR A 31 0.54 -1.25 -12.97
N TRP A 32 -0.10 -0.20 -13.48
CA TRP A 32 -1.49 -0.24 -13.91
C TRP A 32 -1.72 -1.20 -15.08
N LYS A 33 -0.87 -1.14 -16.12
CA LYS A 33 -0.92 -2.05 -17.26
C LYS A 33 -0.72 -3.51 -16.84
N ASN A 34 0.25 -3.76 -15.94
CA ASN A 34 0.48 -5.09 -15.37
C ASN A 34 -0.76 -5.62 -14.65
N SER A 35 -1.40 -4.80 -13.80
CA SER A 35 -2.63 -5.18 -13.11
C SER A 35 -3.78 -5.52 -14.07
N ILE A 36 -3.94 -4.75 -15.15
CA ILE A 36 -4.92 -5.05 -16.20
C ILE A 36 -4.57 -6.38 -16.91
N GLY A 37 -3.30 -6.58 -17.25
CA GLY A 37 -2.80 -7.80 -17.88
C GLY A 37 -3.06 -9.03 -17.02
N THR A 38 -2.72 -8.95 -15.72
CA THR A 38 -2.97 -10.01 -14.74
C THR A 38 -4.46 -10.33 -14.64
N ASN A 39 -5.32 -9.33 -14.54
CA ASN A 39 -6.78 -9.56 -14.48
C ASN A 39 -7.33 -10.22 -15.77
N LYS A 40 -6.80 -9.83 -16.93
CA LYS A 40 -7.16 -10.48 -18.22
C LYS A 40 -6.68 -11.94 -18.24
N ALA A 41 -5.44 -12.20 -17.78
CA ALA A 41 -4.88 -13.54 -17.73
C ALA A 41 -5.67 -14.46 -16.78
N ILE A 42 -6.05 -14.00 -15.58
CA ILE A 42 -6.86 -14.74 -14.62
C ILE A 42 -8.19 -15.18 -15.26
N LYS A 43 -8.84 -14.27 -16.02
CA LYS A 43 -10.10 -14.60 -16.73
C LYS A 43 -9.88 -15.57 -17.89
N HIS A 44 -8.88 -15.29 -18.75
CA HIS A 44 -8.59 -16.11 -19.93
C HIS A 44 -8.19 -17.54 -19.56
N LEU A 45 -7.34 -17.70 -18.55
CA LEU A 45 -6.88 -19.00 -18.06
C LEU A 45 -7.91 -19.72 -17.18
N LYS A 46 -9.07 -19.12 -16.95
CA LYS A 46 -10.16 -19.67 -16.11
C LYS A 46 -9.67 -20.08 -14.72
N VAL A 47 -8.80 -19.27 -14.11
CA VAL A 47 -8.13 -19.62 -12.85
C VAL A 47 -9.14 -19.89 -11.74
N LEU A 48 -10.22 -19.13 -11.64
CA LEU A 48 -11.26 -19.33 -10.62
C LEU A 48 -11.99 -20.66 -10.80
N GLU A 49 -12.30 -21.05 -12.04
CA GLU A 49 -12.94 -22.32 -12.33
C GLU A 49 -12.03 -23.50 -11.96
N LYS A 50 -10.75 -23.42 -12.31
CA LYS A 50 -9.73 -24.42 -11.94
C LYS A 50 -9.57 -24.55 -10.42
N LYS A 51 -9.53 -23.42 -9.70
CA LYS A 51 -9.45 -23.45 -8.23
C LYS A 51 -10.70 -24.06 -7.60
N ARG A 52 -11.90 -23.70 -8.06
CA ARG A 52 -13.14 -24.29 -7.58
C ARG A 52 -13.21 -25.80 -7.84
N ALA A 53 -12.76 -26.25 -9.00
CA ALA A 53 -12.70 -27.69 -9.31
C ALA A 53 -11.70 -28.42 -8.36
N ALA A 54 -10.54 -27.82 -8.07
CA ALA A 54 -9.58 -28.39 -7.13
C ALA A 54 -10.14 -28.45 -5.69
N GLU A 55 -10.86 -27.41 -5.25
CA GLU A 55 -11.54 -27.39 -3.95
C GLU A 55 -12.63 -28.46 -3.86
N ALA A 56 -13.45 -28.63 -4.91
CA ALA A 56 -14.48 -29.66 -4.96
C ALA A 56 -13.86 -31.06 -4.89
N ALA A 57 -12.83 -31.33 -5.68
CA ALA A 57 -12.12 -32.61 -5.65
C ALA A 57 -11.51 -32.90 -4.26
N LEU A 58 -10.95 -31.88 -3.60
CA LEU A 58 -10.43 -32.06 -2.24
C LEU A 58 -11.53 -32.32 -1.21
N ARG A 59 -12.69 -31.67 -1.33
CA ARG A 59 -13.86 -31.94 -0.48
C ARG A 59 -14.33 -33.39 -0.62
N ASP A 60 -14.44 -33.89 -1.83
CA ASP A 60 -14.86 -35.26 -2.11
C ASP A 60 -13.83 -36.26 -1.58
N TRP A 61 -12.55 -35.99 -1.74
CA TRP A 61 -11.47 -36.80 -1.19
C TRP A 61 -11.51 -36.86 0.34
N ILE A 62 -11.70 -35.73 1.02
CA ILE A 62 -11.83 -35.67 2.49
C ILE A 62 -13.05 -36.50 2.97
N GLN A 63 -14.17 -36.45 2.24
CA GLN A 63 -15.35 -37.23 2.61
C GLN A 63 -15.12 -38.74 2.51
N SER A 64 -14.30 -39.19 1.57
CA SER A 64 -13.97 -40.61 1.35
C SER A 64 -12.85 -41.14 2.25
N HIS A 65 -12.19 -40.27 3.04
CA HIS A 65 -11.07 -40.61 3.93
C HIS A 65 -11.39 -40.20 5.38
N PRO A 66 -11.99 -41.11 6.19
CA PRO A 66 -12.45 -40.79 7.55
C PRO A 66 -11.37 -40.20 8.48
N GLU A 67 -10.12 -40.68 8.31
CA GLU A 67 -8.95 -40.20 9.09
C GLU A 67 -8.58 -38.75 8.79
N GLU A 68 -8.86 -38.28 7.58
CA GLU A 68 -8.64 -36.88 7.18
C GLU A 68 -9.84 -36.01 7.50
N ARG A 69 -11.04 -36.57 7.48
CA ARG A 69 -12.28 -35.86 7.72
C ARG A 69 -12.32 -35.19 9.09
N GLU A 70 -11.88 -35.87 10.14
CA GLU A 70 -11.86 -35.31 11.49
C GLU A 70 -10.94 -34.08 11.58
N LYS A 71 -9.79 -34.12 10.89
CA LYS A 71 -8.78 -33.05 10.89
C LYS A 71 -9.19 -31.85 10.04
N LEU A 72 -9.90 -32.09 8.93
CA LEU A 72 -10.12 -31.09 7.88
C LEU A 72 -11.59 -30.64 7.75
N ILE A 73 -12.49 -31.17 8.59
CA ILE A 73 -13.94 -30.90 8.53
C ILE A 73 -14.29 -29.41 8.56
N ARG A 74 -13.53 -28.61 9.28
CA ARG A 74 -13.73 -27.16 9.43
C ARG A 74 -12.86 -26.30 8.51
N LEU A 75 -11.98 -26.92 7.71
CA LEU A 75 -11.00 -26.19 6.90
C LEU A 75 -11.62 -25.14 6.00
N PHE A 76 -12.59 -25.56 5.20
CA PHE A 76 -13.19 -24.67 4.19
C PHE A 76 -14.07 -23.60 4.82
N SER A 77 -14.86 -23.94 5.84
CA SER A 77 -15.72 -22.96 6.54
C SER A 77 -14.88 -21.94 7.31
N SER A 78 -13.79 -22.36 7.92
CA SER A 78 -12.86 -21.45 8.60
C SER A 78 -12.19 -20.51 7.60
N LEU A 79 -11.69 -21.02 6.48
CA LEU A 79 -11.11 -20.19 5.42
C LEU A 79 -12.12 -19.19 4.86
N GLU A 80 -13.33 -19.63 4.54
CA GLU A 80 -14.39 -18.77 3.99
C GLU A 80 -14.74 -17.63 4.95
N LEU A 81 -14.93 -17.95 6.25
CA LEU A 81 -15.21 -16.97 7.27
C LEU A 81 -14.05 -15.96 7.42
N SER A 82 -12.82 -16.44 7.50
CA SER A 82 -11.65 -15.59 7.69
C SER A 82 -11.39 -14.68 6.48
N TYR A 83 -11.54 -15.19 5.25
CA TYR A 83 -11.49 -14.35 4.04
C TYR A 83 -12.63 -13.32 4.00
N SER A 84 -13.83 -13.69 4.44
CA SER A 84 -14.96 -12.76 4.52
C SER A 84 -14.70 -11.65 5.53
N ASN A 85 -14.22 -12.01 6.72
CA ASN A 85 -13.95 -11.05 7.80
C ASN A 85 -12.90 -9.99 7.43
N ARG A 86 -11.87 -10.36 6.65
CA ARG A 86 -10.82 -9.40 6.28
C ARG A 86 -11.05 -8.65 4.97
N ARG A 87 -12.06 -9.05 4.17
CA ARG A 87 -12.26 -8.52 2.80
C ARG A 87 -12.37 -7.01 2.74
N GLU A 88 -13.22 -6.44 3.59
CA GLU A 88 -13.50 -5.00 3.59
C GLU A 88 -12.28 -4.20 4.05
N THR A 89 -11.63 -4.62 5.14
CA THR A 89 -10.42 -3.97 5.65
C THR A 89 -9.27 -4.08 4.65
N ASN A 90 -9.07 -5.23 4.00
CA ASN A 90 -8.06 -5.37 2.94
C ASN A 90 -8.31 -4.42 1.77
N ARG A 91 -9.58 -4.24 1.37
CA ARG A 91 -9.93 -3.26 0.35
C ARG A 91 -9.58 -1.85 0.80
N ALA A 92 -9.93 -1.49 2.05
CA ALA A 92 -9.58 -0.18 2.61
C ALA A 92 -8.07 0.02 2.72
N LEU A 93 -7.30 -1.00 3.14
CA LEU A 93 -5.83 -0.98 3.16
C LEU A 93 -5.22 -0.78 1.77
N ALA A 94 -5.79 -1.39 0.73
CA ALA A 94 -5.33 -1.17 -0.65
C ALA A 94 -5.53 0.28 -1.09
N TYR A 95 -6.70 0.85 -0.81
CA TYR A 95 -6.95 2.29 -1.05
C TYR A 95 -6.05 3.17 -0.19
N PHE A 96 -5.80 2.80 1.07
CA PHE A 96 -4.91 3.52 1.98
C PHE A 96 -3.48 3.57 1.43
N GLY A 97 -2.95 2.42 1.01
CA GLY A 97 -1.63 2.34 0.40
C GLY A 97 -1.48 3.25 -0.82
N GLU A 98 -2.46 3.22 -1.73
CA GLU A 98 -2.43 4.07 -2.93
C GLU A 98 -2.65 5.55 -2.64
N SER A 99 -3.48 5.89 -1.64
CA SER A 99 -3.85 7.29 -1.36
C SER A 99 -2.84 8.02 -0.49
N PHE A 100 -2.14 7.31 0.39
CA PHE A 100 -1.27 7.93 1.40
C PHE A 100 0.18 7.46 1.30
N ILE A 101 0.44 6.17 1.12
CA ILE A 101 1.81 5.65 1.09
C ILE A 101 2.45 5.88 -0.28
N ASN A 102 1.72 5.57 -1.36
CA ASN A 102 2.18 5.72 -2.75
C ASN A 102 1.60 6.95 -3.45
N GLY A 103 0.84 7.77 -2.72
CA GLY A 103 0.13 8.93 -3.24
C GLY A 103 1.00 10.20 -3.22
N PRO A 104 0.81 11.08 -2.23
CA PRO A 104 1.52 12.35 -2.12
C PRO A 104 2.99 12.15 -1.74
N GLU A 105 3.86 12.89 -2.39
CA GLU A 105 5.31 12.83 -2.13
C GLU A 105 5.67 13.44 -0.77
N LEU A 106 4.91 14.45 -0.31
CA LEU A 106 5.10 15.07 1.00
C LEU A 106 4.95 14.07 2.15
N VAL A 107 3.96 13.17 2.08
CA VAL A 107 3.78 12.13 3.12
C VAL A 107 4.97 11.19 3.14
N GLN A 108 5.43 10.74 1.97
CA GLN A 108 6.63 9.90 1.88
C GLN A 108 7.87 10.62 2.42
N PHE A 109 8.02 11.89 2.10
CA PHE A 109 9.12 12.72 2.58
C PHE A 109 9.08 12.88 4.12
N ALA A 110 7.91 13.14 4.69
CA ALA A 110 7.72 13.21 6.14
C ALA A 110 8.03 11.87 6.85
N LEU A 111 7.64 10.75 6.24
CA LEU A 111 7.97 9.41 6.75
C LEU A 111 9.49 9.15 6.73
N GLU A 112 10.20 9.60 5.70
CA GLU A 112 11.66 9.47 5.64
C GLU A 112 12.35 10.32 6.71
N ILE A 113 11.85 11.52 6.96
CA ILE A 113 12.33 12.41 8.03
C ILE A 113 12.11 11.76 9.40
N LEU A 114 10.92 11.19 9.65
CA LEU A 114 10.61 10.48 10.91
C LEU A 114 11.52 9.28 11.17
N ASN A 115 11.89 8.56 10.11
CA ASN A 115 12.76 7.39 10.20
C ASN A 115 14.24 7.72 10.04
N PHE A 116 14.60 9.01 10.06
CA PHE A 116 15.99 9.43 9.88
C PHE A 116 16.79 9.18 11.16
N ASP A 117 17.75 8.28 11.07
CA ASP A 117 18.64 7.93 12.17
C ASP A 117 19.95 8.74 12.08
N PHE A 118 20.08 9.72 12.96
CA PHE A 118 21.29 10.54 13.09
C PHE A 118 22.41 9.84 13.89
N GLU A 119 22.10 8.77 14.61
CA GLU A 119 23.07 8.03 15.43
C GLU A 119 23.71 6.85 14.66
N ALA A 120 23.31 6.66 13.39
CA ALA A 120 23.91 5.67 12.52
C ALA A 120 25.38 6.04 12.18
N GLU A 121 26.10 5.12 11.56
CA GLU A 121 27.46 5.37 11.06
C GLU A 121 27.51 6.62 10.18
N GLU A 122 28.50 7.50 10.39
CA GLU A 122 28.61 8.82 9.74
C GLU A 122 28.47 8.76 8.21
N LYS A 123 29.10 7.77 7.56
CA LYS A 123 28.99 7.56 6.11
C LYS A 123 27.55 7.30 5.68
N LEU A 124 26.79 6.57 6.49
CA LEU A 124 25.39 6.26 6.23
C LEU A 124 24.51 7.50 6.42
N VAL A 125 24.76 8.27 7.46
CA VAL A 125 24.08 9.56 7.72
C VAL A 125 24.26 10.50 6.54
N ILE A 126 25.51 10.72 6.09
CA ILE A 126 25.81 11.58 4.94
C ILE A 126 25.10 11.09 3.67
N THR A 127 25.10 9.78 3.44
CA THR A 127 24.42 9.19 2.25
C THR A 127 22.92 9.42 2.30
N ARG A 128 22.30 9.24 3.47
CA ARG A 128 20.86 9.47 3.67
C ARG A 128 20.49 10.94 3.52
N MET A 129 21.32 11.85 4.07
CA MET A 129 21.14 13.30 3.91
C MET A 129 21.15 13.71 2.43
N LYS A 130 22.10 13.20 1.64
CA LYS A 130 22.15 13.49 0.19
C LYS A 130 20.89 13.02 -0.51
N LYS A 131 20.44 11.78 -0.25
CA LYS A 131 19.20 11.24 -0.83
C LYS A 131 17.97 12.06 -0.45
N LEU A 132 17.89 12.52 0.79
CA LEU A 132 16.79 13.36 1.27
C LEU A 132 16.75 14.70 0.53
N LEU A 133 17.92 15.35 0.35
CA LEU A 133 18.03 16.59 -0.42
C LEU A 133 17.68 16.41 -1.90
N GLU A 134 18.19 15.36 -2.54
CA GLU A 134 17.82 15.01 -3.93
C GLU A 134 16.30 14.78 -4.08
N LYS A 135 15.68 14.14 -3.10
CA LYS A 135 14.23 13.94 -3.11
C LYS A 135 13.48 15.26 -2.95
N TYR A 136 13.94 16.13 -2.06
CA TYR A 136 13.38 17.46 -1.87
C TYR A 136 13.46 18.31 -3.16
N ASP A 137 14.60 18.31 -3.83
CA ASP A 137 14.80 19.06 -5.08
C ASP A 137 13.90 18.56 -6.23
N ASN A 138 13.52 17.29 -6.18
CA ASN A 138 12.61 16.68 -7.16
C ASN A 138 11.12 16.80 -6.78
N LEU A 139 10.80 17.33 -5.60
CA LEU A 139 9.43 17.55 -5.17
C LEU A 139 8.87 18.82 -5.83
N ASP A 140 7.72 18.71 -6.49
CA ASP A 140 6.93 19.88 -6.92
C ASP A 140 5.69 19.99 -6.02
N LEU A 141 5.78 20.89 -5.03
CA LEU A 141 4.74 21.08 -4.02
C LEU A 141 3.38 21.47 -4.62
N SER A 142 3.35 22.14 -5.78
CA SER A 142 2.11 22.54 -6.42
C SER A 142 1.35 21.34 -6.98
N ILE A 143 2.08 20.44 -7.63
CA ILE A 143 1.54 19.21 -8.20
C ILE A 143 1.18 18.21 -7.09
N ASP A 144 2.08 18.06 -6.12
CA ASP A 144 1.87 17.15 -5.00
C ASP A 144 0.62 17.51 -4.18
N LYS A 145 0.39 18.79 -3.97
CA LYS A 145 -0.80 19.33 -3.33
C LYS A 145 -2.09 18.95 -4.06
N GLU A 146 -2.11 19.07 -5.37
CA GLU A 146 -3.26 18.65 -6.19
C GLU A 146 -3.46 17.14 -6.16
N VAL A 147 -2.37 16.37 -6.24
CA VAL A 147 -2.43 14.90 -6.08
C VAL A 147 -3.03 14.54 -4.73
N PHE A 148 -2.55 15.17 -3.66
CA PHE A 148 -3.04 14.87 -2.32
C PHE A 148 -4.53 15.18 -2.16
N ALA A 149 -4.98 16.35 -2.57
CA ALA A 149 -6.38 16.72 -2.52
C ALA A 149 -7.29 15.76 -3.33
N ALA A 150 -6.83 15.34 -4.51
CA ALA A 150 -7.54 14.38 -5.35
C ALA A 150 -7.60 12.98 -4.71
N MET A 151 -6.49 12.53 -4.08
CA MET A 151 -6.43 11.24 -3.40
C MET A 151 -7.28 11.21 -2.13
N LEU A 152 -7.31 12.29 -1.36
CA LEU A 152 -8.21 12.42 -0.20
C LEU A 152 -9.68 12.27 -0.60
N LYS A 153 -10.10 12.95 -1.67
CA LYS A 153 -11.48 12.85 -2.20
C LYS A 153 -11.81 11.43 -2.62
N GLU A 154 -10.90 10.78 -3.35
CA GLU A 154 -11.10 9.40 -3.82
C GLU A 154 -11.16 8.42 -2.66
N TYR A 155 -10.30 8.55 -1.65
CA TYR A 155 -10.30 7.70 -0.47
C TYR A 155 -11.62 7.81 0.30
N GLN A 156 -12.06 9.03 0.62
CA GLN A 156 -13.32 9.30 1.31
C GLN A 156 -14.53 8.69 0.58
N LEU A 157 -14.51 8.74 -0.76
CA LEU A 157 -15.60 8.19 -1.58
C LEU A 157 -15.66 6.67 -1.62
N LYS A 158 -14.49 6.00 -1.48
CA LYS A 158 -14.34 4.56 -1.78
C LYS A 158 -14.30 3.66 -0.55
N VAL A 159 -14.06 4.21 0.63
CA VAL A 159 -13.94 3.43 1.87
C VAL A 159 -15.02 3.81 2.88
N ASP A 160 -15.34 2.86 3.77
CA ASP A 160 -16.27 3.11 4.87
C ASP A 160 -15.67 4.12 5.86
N LYS A 161 -16.54 4.90 6.53
CA LYS A 161 -16.14 5.94 7.49
C LYS A 161 -15.22 5.42 8.60
N LYS A 162 -15.40 4.19 9.05
CA LYS A 162 -14.56 3.58 10.11
C LYS A 162 -13.08 3.48 9.75
N TYR A 163 -12.76 3.52 8.45
CA TYR A 163 -11.38 3.47 7.95
C TYR A 163 -10.78 4.84 7.68
N LEU A 164 -11.54 5.93 7.86
CA LEU A 164 -11.02 7.27 7.65
C LEU A 164 -10.01 7.63 8.76
N PRO A 165 -8.79 8.12 8.40
CA PRO A 165 -7.86 8.70 9.37
C PRO A 165 -8.41 9.94 10.04
N ALA A 166 -7.85 10.31 11.22
CA ALA A 166 -8.30 11.42 12.05
C ALA A 166 -8.32 12.79 11.34
N MET A 167 -7.50 12.95 10.29
CA MET A 167 -7.52 14.20 9.50
C MET A 167 -8.88 14.51 8.86
N TYR A 168 -9.72 13.51 8.56
CA TYR A 168 -11.05 13.76 8.00
C TYR A 168 -11.97 14.43 9.01
N GLU A 169 -11.86 14.14 10.30
CA GLU A 169 -12.55 14.86 11.36
C GLU A 169 -12.07 16.32 11.43
N LYS A 170 -10.75 16.56 11.29
CA LYS A 170 -10.21 17.93 11.19
C LYS A 170 -10.73 18.67 9.96
N ILE A 171 -10.82 17.97 8.81
CA ILE A 171 -11.38 18.55 7.58
C ILE A 171 -12.83 18.97 7.79
N ASP A 172 -13.64 18.11 8.40
CA ASP A 172 -15.06 18.39 8.63
C ASP A 172 -15.27 19.52 9.65
N THR A 173 -14.52 19.51 10.75
CA THR A 173 -14.74 20.46 11.87
C THR A 173 -14.07 21.81 11.66
N LEU A 174 -12.83 21.85 11.15
CA LEU A 174 -12.05 23.08 11.04
C LEU A 174 -12.10 23.71 9.64
N TYR A 175 -12.42 22.91 8.62
CA TYR A 175 -12.44 23.35 7.23
C TYR A 175 -13.82 23.20 6.57
N ASN A 176 -14.88 22.92 7.35
CA ASN A 176 -16.26 22.73 6.84
C ASN A 176 -16.34 21.71 5.68
N GLY A 177 -15.60 20.61 5.76
CA GLY A 177 -15.53 19.59 4.72
C GLY A 177 -14.69 19.97 3.49
N ASN A 178 -14.05 21.14 3.49
CA ASN A 178 -13.25 21.61 2.35
C ASN A 178 -11.85 20.98 2.35
N ILE A 179 -11.71 19.86 1.67
CA ILE A 179 -10.43 19.13 1.51
C ILE A 179 -9.34 20.03 0.92
N GLN A 180 -9.67 20.88 -0.06
CA GLN A 180 -8.66 21.73 -0.70
C GLN A 180 -8.10 22.75 0.31
N ALA A 181 -8.95 23.38 1.11
CA ALA A 181 -8.52 24.33 2.13
C ALA A 181 -7.64 23.68 3.20
N TYR A 182 -7.97 22.45 3.61
CA TYR A 182 -7.11 21.67 4.51
C TYR A 182 -5.73 21.41 3.91
N VAL A 183 -5.68 20.92 2.66
CA VAL A 183 -4.42 20.61 1.97
C VAL A 183 -3.60 21.88 1.75
N ASP A 184 -4.24 22.99 1.35
CA ASP A 184 -3.56 24.28 1.18
C ASP A 184 -2.92 24.77 2.49
N SER A 185 -3.64 24.64 3.60
CA SER A 185 -3.13 24.98 4.94
C SER A 185 -1.98 24.09 5.35
N LEU A 186 -2.10 22.76 5.14
CA LEU A 186 -1.05 21.79 5.46
C LEU A 186 0.27 22.13 4.79
N TYR A 187 0.25 22.37 3.48
CA TYR A 187 1.45 22.69 2.70
C TYR A 187 2.01 24.09 3.01
N ALA A 188 1.16 25.03 3.40
CA ALA A 188 1.59 26.39 3.76
C ALA A 188 2.24 26.48 5.14
N THR A 189 1.83 25.60 6.07
CA THR A 189 2.26 25.68 7.48
C THR A 189 3.33 24.63 7.85
N SER A 190 3.54 23.61 7.04
CA SER A 190 4.60 22.64 7.28
C SER A 190 5.99 23.22 7.00
N ASN A 191 6.88 23.14 7.98
CA ASN A 191 8.25 23.62 7.84
C ASN A 191 9.08 22.75 6.89
N ILE A 192 8.84 21.45 6.84
CA ILE A 192 9.60 20.52 5.98
C ILE A 192 9.37 20.77 4.49
N THR A 193 8.37 21.56 4.11
CA THR A 193 8.13 22.00 2.73
C THR A 193 9.03 23.17 2.33
N SER A 194 9.82 23.76 3.25
CA SER A 194 10.68 24.89 3.00
C SER A 194 12.17 24.54 3.14
N PRO A 195 13.06 25.17 2.32
CA PRO A 195 14.50 24.96 2.46
C PRO A 195 15.02 25.31 3.87
N LYS A 196 14.44 26.34 4.49
CA LYS A 196 14.79 26.75 5.86
C LYS A 196 14.44 25.69 6.89
N GLY A 197 13.24 25.12 6.80
CA GLY A 197 12.78 24.09 7.74
C GLY A 197 13.57 22.79 7.57
N LEU A 198 13.81 22.37 6.32
CA LEU A 198 14.67 21.21 6.04
C LEU A 198 16.10 21.41 6.58
N LYS A 199 16.67 22.60 6.41
CA LYS A 199 17.98 22.94 6.98
C LYS A 199 17.99 22.80 8.50
N ARG A 200 16.98 23.34 9.21
CA ARG A 200 16.86 23.21 10.68
C ARG A 200 16.80 21.74 11.12
N PHE A 201 16.07 20.91 10.39
CA PHE A 201 16.03 19.48 10.66
C PHE A 201 17.43 18.85 10.50
N LEU A 202 18.11 19.10 9.39
CA LEU A 202 19.44 18.54 9.10
C LEU A 202 20.53 19.03 10.07
N GLU A 203 20.42 20.26 10.58
CA GLU A 203 21.31 20.84 11.59
C GLU A 203 20.93 20.41 13.03
N ARG A 204 19.92 19.56 13.19
CA ARG A 204 19.43 19.09 14.50
C ARG A 204 19.07 20.26 15.43
N ASP A 205 18.39 21.28 14.90
CA ASP A 205 17.95 22.44 15.68
C ASP A 205 16.97 21.99 16.77
N THR A 206 17.43 21.99 18.03
CA THR A 206 16.64 21.55 19.18
C THR A 206 15.45 22.46 19.52
N THR A 207 15.39 23.66 18.93
CA THR A 207 14.24 24.57 19.08
C THR A 207 13.11 24.25 18.11
N TYR A 208 13.36 23.30 17.18
CA TYR A 208 12.38 22.84 16.22
C TYR A 208 11.77 21.49 16.67
N ASN A 209 10.52 21.55 17.11
CA ASN A 209 9.77 20.32 17.42
C ASN A 209 9.22 19.70 16.15
N LEU A 210 9.90 18.68 15.64
CA LEU A 210 9.56 17.99 14.41
C LEU A 210 8.14 17.36 14.46
N ILE A 211 7.74 16.84 15.61
CA ILE A 211 6.44 16.15 15.79
C ILE A 211 5.26 17.13 15.64
N GLU A 212 5.49 18.42 15.94
CA GLU A 212 4.49 19.47 15.78
C GLU A 212 4.37 19.97 14.34
N ASP A 213 5.26 19.56 13.44
CA ASP A 213 5.14 19.89 12.02
C ASP A 213 3.85 19.23 11.44
N PRO A 214 2.98 20.00 10.78
CA PRO A 214 1.70 19.48 10.31
C PRO A 214 1.79 18.26 9.38
N ALA A 215 2.80 18.21 8.50
CA ALA A 215 2.98 17.05 7.60
C ALA A 215 3.54 15.84 8.34
N VAL A 216 4.40 16.06 9.33
CA VAL A 216 4.94 14.98 10.18
C VAL A 216 3.86 14.43 11.10
N SER A 217 3.08 15.30 11.76
CA SER A 217 1.93 14.92 12.58
C SER A 217 0.89 14.13 11.79
N LEU A 218 0.57 14.58 10.57
CA LEU A 218 -0.30 13.83 9.65
C LEU A 218 0.26 12.43 9.37
N SER A 219 1.55 12.32 9.08
CA SER A 219 2.17 11.05 8.75
C SER A 219 2.16 10.07 9.93
N LEU A 220 2.28 10.56 11.16
CA LEU A 220 2.09 9.76 12.37
C LEU A 220 0.63 9.28 12.51
N ASP A 221 -0.36 10.15 12.31
CA ASP A 221 -1.77 9.78 12.33
C ASP A 221 -2.07 8.67 11.29
N LEU A 222 -1.46 8.75 10.10
CA LEU A 222 -1.58 7.74 9.07
C LEU A 222 -0.94 6.40 9.48
N ILE A 223 0.23 6.42 10.10
CA ILE A 223 0.88 5.21 10.63
C ILE A 223 -0.02 4.53 11.66
N VAL A 224 -0.55 5.30 12.63
CA VAL A 224 -1.45 4.77 13.66
C VAL A 224 -2.65 4.10 13.02
N LYS A 225 -3.31 4.77 12.08
CA LYS A 225 -4.47 4.21 11.37
C LYS A 225 -4.14 2.95 10.58
N TYR A 226 -3.00 2.92 9.93
CA TYR A 226 -2.52 1.73 9.21
C TYR A 226 -2.35 0.53 10.17
N TYR A 227 -1.74 0.75 11.33
CA TYR A 227 -1.57 -0.30 12.35
C TYR A 227 -2.92 -0.77 12.90
N GLU A 228 -3.85 0.13 13.23
CA GLU A 228 -5.20 -0.22 13.69
C GLU A 228 -5.91 -1.13 12.70
N MET A 229 -5.87 -0.78 11.41
CA MET A 229 -6.50 -1.55 10.34
C MET A 229 -5.86 -2.95 10.21
N ASN A 230 -4.54 -3.06 10.24
CA ASN A 230 -3.84 -4.35 10.20
C ASN A 230 -4.12 -5.19 11.45
N GLN A 231 -4.12 -4.57 12.64
CA GLN A 231 -4.46 -5.26 13.88
C GLN A 231 -5.88 -5.85 13.84
N SER A 232 -6.83 -5.11 13.28
CA SER A 232 -8.24 -5.56 13.21
C SER A 232 -8.44 -6.83 12.37
N ILE A 233 -7.48 -7.20 11.52
CA ILE A 233 -7.54 -8.39 10.66
C ILE A 233 -6.45 -9.41 10.97
N SER A 234 -5.65 -9.22 12.03
CA SER A 234 -4.52 -10.11 12.36
C SER A 234 -4.98 -11.55 12.60
N GLU A 235 -5.99 -11.76 13.43
CA GLU A 235 -6.54 -13.07 13.73
C GLU A 235 -7.05 -13.78 12.46
N ALA A 236 -7.84 -13.09 11.64
CA ALA A 236 -8.34 -13.66 10.38
C ALA A 236 -7.18 -13.99 9.42
N SER A 237 -6.11 -13.21 9.42
CA SER A 237 -4.92 -13.45 8.59
C SER A 237 -4.15 -14.69 9.06
N GLU A 238 -3.98 -14.87 10.37
CA GLU A 238 -3.36 -16.06 10.95
C GLU A 238 -4.18 -17.33 10.66
N GLN A 239 -5.51 -17.25 10.78
CA GLN A 239 -6.41 -18.37 10.46
C GLN A 239 -6.33 -18.73 8.97
N ILE A 240 -6.23 -17.76 8.08
CA ILE A 240 -6.03 -18.00 6.64
C ILE A 240 -4.69 -18.71 6.41
N GLU A 241 -3.61 -18.22 7.00
CA GLU A 241 -2.29 -18.82 6.83
C GLU A 241 -2.25 -20.28 7.32
N GLN A 242 -2.86 -20.55 8.48
CA GLN A 242 -2.99 -21.92 8.99
C GLN A 242 -3.86 -22.80 8.05
N GLY A 243 -5.00 -22.27 7.61
CA GLY A 243 -5.89 -22.97 6.70
C GLY A 243 -5.24 -23.26 5.34
N GLU A 244 -4.48 -22.33 4.78
CA GLU A 244 -3.73 -22.55 3.53
C GLU A 244 -2.64 -23.62 3.67
N ARG A 245 -1.94 -23.66 4.82
CA ARG A 245 -0.98 -24.75 5.12
C ARG A 245 -1.68 -26.10 5.16
N LEU A 246 -2.82 -26.20 5.86
CA LEU A 246 -3.62 -27.43 5.93
C LEU A 246 -4.15 -27.84 4.56
N PHE A 247 -4.66 -26.88 3.78
CA PHE A 247 -5.14 -27.12 2.42
C PHE A 247 -4.01 -27.69 1.54
N ASN A 248 -2.85 -27.05 1.53
CA ASN A 248 -1.69 -27.51 0.76
C ASN A 248 -1.19 -28.89 1.21
N ALA A 249 -1.18 -29.16 2.52
CA ALA A 249 -0.82 -30.47 3.05
C ALA A 249 -1.82 -31.57 2.62
N ALA A 250 -3.12 -31.26 2.64
CA ALA A 250 -4.16 -32.18 2.18
C ALA A 250 -4.06 -32.45 0.67
N MET A 251 -3.83 -31.40 -0.14
CA MET A 251 -3.61 -31.55 -1.58
C MET A 251 -2.42 -32.46 -1.91
N ARG A 252 -1.33 -32.34 -1.15
CA ARG A 252 -0.16 -33.22 -1.32
C ARG A 252 -0.46 -34.68 -0.97
N ARG A 253 -1.27 -34.94 0.06
CA ARG A 253 -1.70 -36.30 0.39
C ARG A 253 -2.65 -36.88 -0.66
N MET A 254 -3.62 -36.07 -1.10
CA MET A 254 -4.55 -36.46 -2.16
C MET A 254 -3.84 -36.83 -3.47
N TYR A 255 -2.77 -36.15 -3.79
CA TYR A 255 -1.96 -36.37 -5.01
C TYR A 255 -0.56 -36.86 -4.70
N ALA A 256 -0.45 -37.89 -3.83
CA ALA A 256 0.85 -38.43 -3.38
C ALA A 256 1.79 -38.85 -4.51
N ASP A 257 1.22 -39.29 -5.64
CA ASP A 257 1.99 -39.74 -6.81
C ASP A 257 2.43 -38.59 -7.73
N ARG A 258 2.07 -37.34 -7.43
CA ARG A 258 2.45 -36.16 -8.22
C ARG A 258 3.68 -35.48 -7.64
N ASN A 259 4.59 -35.11 -8.53
CA ASN A 259 5.69 -34.22 -8.16
C ASN A 259 5.17 -32.77 -8.06
N PHE A 260 5.25 -32.21 -6.86
CA PHE A 260 5.03 -30.80 -6.64
C PHE A 260 6.38 -30.08 -6.72
N TYR A 261 6.50 -29.15 -7.66
CA TYR A 261 7.71 -28.31 -7.68
C TYR A 261 7.60 -27.22 -6.60
N PRO A 262 8.72 -26.81 -6.02
CA PRO A 262 8.75 -25.78 -4.99
C PRO A 262 8.29 -24.42 -5.56
N ASP A 263 7.83 -23.56 -4.68
CA ASP A 263 7.66 -22.13 -5.00
C ASP A 263 8.97 -21.50 -5.47
N ALA A 264 8.87 -20.30 -6.04
CA ALA A 264 10.04 -19.55 -6.46
C ALA A 264 10.98 -19.31 -5.27
N ASN A 265 12.10 -20.04 -5.26
CA ASN A 265 13.11 -20.03 -4.21
C ASN A 265 14.45 -19.53 -4.74
N SER A 266 14.44 -18.57 -5.64
CA SER A 266 15.62 -18.03 -6.34
C SER A 266 16.34 -19.02 -7.27
N THR A 267 15.75 -20.18 -7.57
CA THR A 267 16.26 -21.07 -8.62
C THR A 267 15.95 -20.48 -10.00
N MET A 268 16.89 -20.67 -10.92
CA MET A 268 16.73 -20.20 -12.29
C MET A 268 15.57 -20.96 -12.97
N ARG A 269 14.65 -20.21 -13.57
CA ARG A 269 13.55 -20.73 -14.38
C ARG A 269 13.66 -20.15 -15.79
N LEU A 270 13.61 -21.02 -16.79
CA LEU A 270 13.60 -20.62 -18.19
C LEU A 270 12.15 -20.70 -18.70
N SER A 271 11.65 -19.61 -19.26
CA SER A 271 10.42 -19.58 -20.04
C SER A 271 10.78 -19.29 -21.50
N PHE A 272 10.19 -20.07 -22.39
CA PHE A 272 10.35 -19.88 -23.82
C PHE A 272 9.06 -19.30 -24.37
N GLY A 273 9.16 -18.21 -25.14
CA GLY A 273 8.05 -17.75 -25.97
C GLY A 273 7.95 -18.65 -27.22
N THR A 274 6.76 -19.07 -27.55
CA THR A 274 6.42 -19.70 -28.84
C THR A 274 5.72 -18.70 -29.70
#